data_b7c7a4a5be51514aafda3184d648dedf
#
_entry.id   b7c7a4a5be51514aafda3184d648dedf
#
_cell.length_a   1.000
_cell.length_b   1.000
_cell.length_c   1.000
_cell.angle_alpha   90.00
_cell.angle_beta   90.00
_cell.angle_gamma   90.00
#
_symmetry.space_group_name_H-M   'P 1'
#
loop_
_entity.id
_entity.type
_entity.pdbx_description
1 polymer ?
#
loop_
_entity_poly.entity_id
_entity_poly.type
_entity_poly.pdbx_seq_one_letter_code
_entity_poly.pdbx_strand_id
1 'polypeptide(L)'
;YYKNRPEGYDQLLSSGRVVIKDDVHIGALCTIDKGVTGDTTIDVGTKLDNQVQIAHDTVIGKKCLLASQVAVAGCVIIEDEVILWGQVGIKSDITIHKGVEVDAQSGVGFDLEEGKKYFGSPCIEARQKMRELSMMRILPDIVQKLRK
;
A
#
# COMPACT_ATOMS: atom_id res chain seq x y z
N TYR A 1 -11.46 6.68 9.41
CA TYR A 1 -11.40 6.72 10.87
C TYR A 1 -12.76 7.06 11.48
N TYR A 2 -13.57 6.04 11.44
CA TYR A 2 -14.91 6.06 12.00
C TYR A 2 -15.07 4.91 12.98
N LYS A 3 -15.79 5.17 14.07
CA LYS A 3 -16.18 4.13 15.04
C LYS A 3 -17.57 3.61 14.67
N ASN A 4 -17.70 2.30 14.56
CA ASN A 4 -18.99 1.67 14.31
C ASN A 4 -19.89 1.80 15.56
N ARG A 5 -21.15 2.14 15.34
CA ARG A 5 -22.22 2.24 16.32
C ARG A 5 -23.47 1.52 15.83
N PRO A 6 -24.40 1.15 16.70
CA PRO A 6 -25.66 0.54 16.26
C PRO A 6 -26.44 1.41 15.26
N GLU A 7 -26.35 2.74 15.42
CA GLU A 7 -27.07 3.70 14.57
C GLU A 7 -26.26 4.21 13.36
N GLY A 8 -25.00 3.75 13.17
CA GLY A 8 -24.14 4.21 12.07
C GLY A 8 -22.67 4.38 12.47
N TYR A 9 -22.03 5.43 11.96
CA TYR A 9 -20.59 5.67 12.14
C TYR A 9 -20.33 7.02 12.79
N ASP A 10 -19.63 7.03 13.92
CA ASP A 10 -19.11 8.25 14.53
C ASP A 10 -17.71 8.56 14.02
N GLN A 11 -17.46 9.82 13.66
CA GLN A 11 -16.10 10.27 13.35
C GLN A 11 -15.25 10.32 14.61
N LEU A 12 -14.05 9.75 14.55
CA LEU A 12 -13.07 9.86 15.63
C LEU A 12 -12.45 11.26 15.65
N LEU A 13 -12.36 11.85 16.84
CA LEU A 13 -11.63 13.10 17.03
C LEU A 13 -10.14 12.83 16.93
N SER A 14 -9.50 13.45 15.95
CA SER A 14 -8.06 13.30 15.71
C SER A 14 -7.28 14.40 16.43
N SER A 15 -6.32 14.01 17.28
CA SER A 15 -5.46 14.93 18.03
C SER A 15 -4.02 15.01 17.50
N GLY A 16 -3.64 14.10 16.63
CA GLY A 16 -2.32 14.06 16.00
C GLY A 16 -2.12 15.09 14.91
N ARG A 17 -0.99 14.99 14.23
CA ARG A 17 -0.53 15.94 13.20
C ARG A 17 -0.18 15.21 11.91
N VAL A 18 0.09 15.97 10.86
CA VAL A 18 0.86 15.55 9.69
C VAL A 18 2.26 16.15 9.82
N VAL A 19 3.29 15.31 9.74
CA VAL A 19 4.69 15.70 9.81
C VAL A 19 5.38 15.34 8.49
N ILE A 20 5.78 16.33 7.72
CA ILE A 20 6.47 16.17 6.45
C ILE A 20 7.92 16.64 6.64
N LYS A 21 8.87 15.75 6.34
CA LYS A 21 10.31 16.01 6.49
C LYS A 21 10.90 16.65 5.22
N ASP A 22 12.20 16.86 5.25
CA ASP A 22 12.93 17.52 4.18
C ASP A 22 12.91 16.73 2.86
N ASP A 23 12.96 17.45 1.74
CA ASP A 23 13.00 16.89 0.39
C ASP A 23 11.86 15.91 0.04
N VAL A 24 10.72 16.04 0.70
CA VAL A 24 9.50 15.33 0.32
C VAL A 24 8.81 16.06 -0.83
N HIS A 25 8.41 15.33 -1.88
CA HIS A 25 7.58 15.86 -2.95
C HIS A 25 6.18 15.26 -2.88
N ILE A 26 5.17 16.09 -3.05
CA ILE A 26 3.76 15.69 -3.01
C ILE A 26 3.09 16.16 -4.29
N GLY A 27 2.61 15.20 -5.08
CA GLY A 27 1.92 15.45 -6.33
C GLY A 27 0.53 16.06 -6.15
N ALA A 28 -0.10 16.37 -7.26
CA ALA A 28 -1.42 17.00 -7.28
C ALA A 28 -2.50 16.07 -6.72
N LEU A 29 -3.49 16.65 -6.02
CA LEU A 29 -4.65 15.95 -5.46
C LEU A 29 -4.30 14.84 -4.47
N CYS A 30 -3.13 14.86 -3.86
CA CYS A 30 -2.82 13.99 -2.73
C CYS A 30 -3.63 14.39 -1.51
N THR A 31 -4.03 13.40 -0.71
CA THR A 31 -4.70 13.61 0.57
C THR A 31 -3.94 12.91 1.66
N ILE A 32 -3.66 13.60 2.77
CA ILE A 32 -2.90 13.08 3.90
C ILE A 32 -3.68 13.40 5.17
N ASP A 33 -4.20 12.35 5.80
CA ASP A 33 -4.95 12.48 7.03
C ASP A 33 -4.01 12.68 8.22
N LYS A 34 -4.36 13.60 9.11
CA LYS A 34 -3.64 13.72 10.38
C LYS A 34 -3.88 12.49 11.26
N GLY A 35 -2.92 12.18 12.11
CA GLY A 35 -3.05 11.07 13.04
C GLY A 35 -4.23 11.22 14.01
N VAL A 36 -4.84 10.11 14.40
CA VAL A 36 -5.88 10.08 15.44
C VAL A 36 -5.24 10.21 16.80
N THR A 37 -4.25 9.39 17.11
CA THR A 37 -3.55 9.37 18.39
C THR A 37 -2.07 9.73 18.28
N GLY A 38 -1.45 9.39 17.17
CA GLY A 38 -0.06 9.68 16.84
C GLY A 38 0.08 10.73 15.74
N ASP A 39 1.23 10.79 15.11
CA ASP A 39 1.49 11.63 13.93
C ASP A 39 1.47 10.77 12.67
N THR A 40 0.86 11.24 11.59
CA THR A 40 1.10 10.74 10.24
C THR A 40 2.39 11.37 9.74
N THR A 41 3.40 10.56 9.44
CA THR A 41 4.75 11.05 9.11
C THR A 41 5.19 10.61 7.72
N ILE A 42 5.80 11.53 6.96
CA ILE A 42 6.47 11.25 5.69
C ILE A 42 7.93 11.69 5.82
N ASP A 43 8.85 10.73 5.75
CA ASP A 43 10.26 10.98 6.04
C ASP A 43 11.03 11.44 4.78
N VAL A 44 12.28 11.81 5.01
CA VAL A 44 13.18 12.53 4.09
C VAL A 44 13.27 11.87 2.72
N GLY A 45 13.15 12.68 1.69
CA GLY A 45 13.40 12.29 0.30
C GLY A 45 12.28 11.47 -0.35
N THR A 46 11.19 11.17 0.35
CA THR A 46 10.05 10.41 -0.17
C THR A 46 9.27 11.21 -1.21
N LYS A 47 8.80 10.52 -2.24
CA LYS A 47 8.05 11.10 -3.37
C LYS A 47 6.66 10.46 -3.46
N LEU A 48 5.64 11.30 -3.39
CA LEU A 48 4.25 10.94 -3.64
C LEU A 48 3.85 11.52 -5.00
N ASP A 49 3.43 10.67 -5.91
CA ASP A 49 2.87 11.10 -7.19
C ASP A 49 1.41 11.54 -7.02
N ASN A 50 0.72 11.80 -8.11
CA ASN A 50 -0.61 12.41 -8.08
C ASN A 50 -1.68 11.47 -7.48
N GLN A 51 -2.65 12.03 -6.77
CA GLN A 51 -3.81 11.33 -6.21
C GLN A 51 -3.45 10.22 -5.21
N VAL A 52 -2.33 10.35 -4.50
CA VAL A 52 -1.97 9.41 -3.42
C VAL A 52 -2.80 9.73 -2.18
N GLN A 53 -3.38 8.70 -1.56
CA GLN A 53 -4.09 8.79 -0.28
C GLN A 53 -3.25 8.17 0.83
N ILE A 54 -2.96 8.94 1.87
CA ILE A 54 -2.31 8.47 3.11
C ILE A 54 -3.28 8.67 4.27
N ALA A 55 -3.69 7.55 4.88
CA ALA A 55 -4.58 7.62 6.03
C ALA A 55 -3.82 7.85 7.35
N HIS A 56 -4.60 8.06 8.39
CA HIS A 56 -4.16 8.47 9.72
C HIS A 56 -3.13 7.53 10.38
N ASP A 57 -2.29 8.08 11.24
CA ASP A 57 -1.28 7.35 12.03
C ASP A 57 -0.31 6.49 11.17
N THR A 58 -0.19 6.76 9.87
CA THR A 58 0.70 6.08 8.95
C THR A 58 2.09 6.70 9.01
N VAL A 59 3.13 5.86 9.04
CA VAL A 59 4.52 6.28 9.03
C VAL A 59 5.18 5.80 7.73
N ILE A 60 5.68 6.75 6.93
CA ILE A 60 6.40 6.45 5.69
C ILE A 60 7.87 6.83 5.89
N GLY A 61 8.75 5.87 5.65
CA GLY A 61 10.20 5.99 5.77
C GLY A 61 10.84 6.85 4.69
N LYS A 62 12.16 6.77 4.61
CA LYS A 62 12.99 7.62 3.73
C LYS A 62 13.03 7.07 2.31
N LYS A 63 13.13 7.99 1.33
CA LYS A 63 13.37 7.67 -0.08
C LYS A 63 12.37 6.66 -0.68
N CYS A 64 11.15 6.65 -0.17
CA CYS A 64 10.07 5.86 -0.75
C CYS A 64 9.54 6.52 -2.02
N LEU A 65 8.98 5.72 -2.92
CA LEU A 65 8.25 6.17 -4.11
C LEU A 65 6.84 5.58 -4.09
N LEU A 66 5.85 6.44 -3.99
CA LEU A 66 4.45 6.08 -4.13
C LEU A 66 3.93 6.68 -5.42
N ALA A 67 3.72 5.81 -6.42
CA ALA A 67 3.21 6.23 -7.73
C ALA A 67 1.73 6.62 -7.68
N SER A 68 1.20 7.10 -8.81
CA SER A 68 -0.15 7.67 -8.86
C SER A 68 -1.23 6.73 -8.36
N GLN A 69 -2.18 7.28 -7.62
CA GLN A 69 -3.36 6.59 -7.09
C GLN A 69 -3.06 5.47 -6.09
N VAL A 70 -1.89 5.47 -5.47
CA VAL A 70 -1.63 4.57 -4.33
C VAL A 70 -2.52 4.98 -3.16
N ALA A 71 -3.14 4.00 -2.51
CA ALA A 71 -3.98 4.20 -1.34
C ALA A 71 -3.44 3.41 -0.13
N VAL A 72 -3.04 4.13 0.91
CA VAL A 72 -2.51 3.58 2.15
C VAL A 72 -3.55 3.78 3.25
N ALA A 73 -4.03 2.69 3.83
CA ALA A 73 -4.97 2.73 4.95
C ALA A 73 -4.27 3.16 6.26
N GLY A 74 -5.05 3.35 7.33
CA GLY A 74 -4.51 3.84 8.61
C GLY A 74 -3.57 2.88 9.32
N CYS A 75 -2.68 3.44 10.13
CA CYS A 75 -1.75 2.71 11.00
C CYS A 75 -0.78 1.79 10.23
N VAL A 76 -0.41 2.13 9.00
CA VAL A 76 0.55 1.39 8.21
C VAL A 76 1.96 1.92 8.48
N ILE A 77 2.93 1.01 8.57
CA ILE A 77 4.35 1.35 8.61
C ILE A 77 4.95 0.97 7.26
N ILE A 78 5.48 1.96 6.55
CA ILE A 78 6.25 1.76 5.32
C ILE A 78 7.70 2.13 5.67
N GLU A 79 8.60 1.15 5.65
CA GLU A 79 10.01 1.39 5.94
C GLU A 79 10.74 2.07 4.77
N ASP A 80 12.05 2.24 4.87
CA ASP A 80 12.83 2.99 3.90
C ASP A 80 12.90 2.31 2.51
N GLU A 81 13.05 3.12 1.46
CA GLU A 81 13.35 2.66 0.10
C GLU A 81 12.27 1.76 -0.53
N VAL A 82 11.04 1.84 -0.04
CA VAL A 82 9.90 1.08 -0.59
C VAL A 82 9.39 1.74 -1.87
N ILE A 83 9.03 0.92 -2.86
CA ILE A 83 8.41 1.36 -4.12
C ILE A 83 7.02 0.75 -4.25
N LEU A 84 6.00 1.60 -4.32
CA LEU A 84 4.62 1.21 -4.57
C LEU A 84 4.20 1.76 -5.93
N TRP A 85 3.97 0.87 -6.89
CA TRP A 85 3.53 1.28 -8.22
C TRP A 85 2.05 1.67 -8.25
N GLY A 86 1.62 2.22 -9.36
CA GLY A 86 0.29 2.86 -9.49
C GLY A 86 -0.87 1.97 -9.06
N GLN A 87 -1.84 2.57 -8.37
CA GLN A 87 -3.07 1.91 -7.91
C GLN A 87 -2.84 0.75 -6.92
N VAL A 88 -1.72 0.71 -6.22
CA VAL A 88 -1.52 -0.23 -5.10
C VAL A 88 -2.41 0.19 -3.94
N GLY A 89 -3.15 -0.76 -3.37
CA GLY A 89 -3.96 -0.59 -2.18
C GLY A 89 -3.38 -1.35 -0.98
N ILE A 90 -3.21 -0.69 0.16
CA ILE A 90 -2.61 -1.26 1.36
C ILE A 90 -3.63 -1.28 2.50
N LYS A 91 -3.85 -2.46 3.09
CA LYS A 91 -4.71 -2.67 4.26
C LYS A 91 -4.12 -2.01 5.51
N SER A 92 -4.98 -1.65 6.47
CA SER A 92 -4.58 -1.11 7.78
C SER A 92 -3.73 -2.09 8.62
N ASP A 93 -2.96 -1.51 9.54
CA ASP A 93 -2.26 -2.23 10.60
C ASP A 93 -1.24 -3.26 10.11
N ILE A 94 -0.52 -2.95 9.02
CA ILE A 94 0.54 -3.80 8.47
C ILE A 94 1.84 -3.03 8.29
N THR A 95 2.94 -3.78 8.15
CA THR A 95 4.28 -3.26 7.89
C THR A 95 4.76 -3.68 6.50
N ILE A 96 5.23 -2.71 5.74
CA ILE A 96 5.96 -2.92 4.48
C ILE A 96 7.44 -2.71 4.78
N HIS A 97 8.21 -3.79 4.82
CA HIS A 97 9.60 -3.73 5.20
C HIS A 97 10.48 -3.10 4.13
N LYS A 98 11.70 -2.73 4.53
CA LYS A 98 12.65 -1.96 3.72
C LYS A 98 12.88 -2.56 2.33
N GLY A 99 12.96 -1.69 1.31
CA GLY A 99 13.32 -2.07 -0.06
C GLY A 99 12.30 -2.96 -0.77
N VAL A 100 11.09 -3.11 -0.23
CA VAL A 100 10.00 -3.82 -0.90
C VAL A 100 9.55 -3.06 -2.14
N GLU A 101 9.28 -3.80 -3.22
CA GLU A 101 8.64 -3.29 -4.43
C GLU A 101 7.30 -3.98 -4.65
N VAL A 102 6.24 -3.20 -4.88
CA VAL A 102 4.89 -3.73 -5.16
C VAL A 102 4.44 -3.27 -6.53
N ASP A 103 4.21 -4.22 -7.45
CA ASP A 103 3.76 -3.93 -8.82
C ASP A 103 2.34 -3.34 -8.84
N ALA A 104 2.05 -2.59 -9.91
CA ALA A 104 0.81 -1.84 -10.07
C ALA A 104 -0.46 -2.72 -9.92
N GLN A 105 -1.54 -2.09 -9.42
CA GLN A 105 -2.85 -2.72 -9.21
C GLN A 105 -2.83 -3.91 -8.23
N SER A 106 -1.88 -3.94 -7.33
CA SER A 106 -1.78 -4.98 -6.30
C SER A 106 -2.54 -4.60 -5.03
N GLY A 107 -3.11 -5.62 -4.36
CA GLY A 107 -3.78 -5.49 -3.06
C GLY A 107 -2.95 -6.12 -1.95
N VAL A 108 -2.44 -5.31 -1.04
CA VAL A 108 -1.58 -5.73 0.06
C VAL A 108 -2.41 -5.95 1.32
N GLY A 109 -2.49 -7.18 1.80
CA GLY A 109 -3.32 -7.58 2.94
C GLY A 109 -2.55 -8.12 4.15
N PHE A 110 -1.21 -8.12 4.12
CA PHE A 110 -0.34 -8.65 5.16
C PHE A 110 1.04 -7.98 5.10
N ASP A 111 1.87 -8.20 6.11
CA ASP A 111 3.22 -7.66 6.18
C ASP A 111 4.09 -8.20 5.04
N LEU A 112 4.85 -7.30 4.38
CA LEU A 112 5.71 -7.68 3.26
C LEU A 112 7.18 -7.74 3.71
N GLU A 113 7.85 -8.85 3.41
CA GLU A 113 9.23 -9.10 3.81
C GLU A 113 10.24 -8.24 3.02
N GLU A 114 11.29 -7.81 3.71
CA GLU A 114 12.34 -6.94 3.21
C GLU A 114 12.92 -7.37 1.85
N GLY A 115 13.11 -6.41 0.96
CA GLY A 115 13.79 -6.56 -0.32
C GLY A 115 13.06 -7.43 -1.35
N LYS A 116 11.84 -7.88 -1.06
CA LYS A 116 11.05 -8.71 -1.99
C LYS A 116 10.18 -7.88 -2.91
N LYS A 117 9.82 -8.50 -4.03
CA LYS A 117 8.87 -7.96 -5.00
C LYS A 117 7.56 -8.72 -4.98
N TYR A 118 6.44 -7.99 -4.95
CA TYR A 118 5.09 -8.53 -4.85
C TYR A 118 4.20 -8.10 -6.00
N PHE A 119 3.22 -8.96 -6.37
CA PHE A 119 2.25 -8.67 -7.41
C PHE A 119 0.91 -9.36 -7.18
N GLY A 120 -0.17 -8.70 -7.58
CA GLY A 120 -1.51 -9.24 -7.68
C GLY A 120 -2.46 -8.81 -6.54
N SER A 121 -3.69 -9.31 -6.58
CA SER A 121 -4.70 -9.07 -5.54
C SER A 121 -5.43 -10.38 -5.24
N PRO A 122 -5.27 -10.96 -4.03
CA PRO A 122 -4.27 -10.56 -3.03
C PRO A 122 -2.83 -10.67 -3.59
N CYS A 123 -1.93 -9.80 -3.12
CA CYS A 123 -0.55 -9.85 -3.58
C CYS A 123 0.18 -11.05 -2.96
N ILE A 124 1.08 -11.62 -3.75
CA ILE A 124 2.06 -12.61 -3.33
C ILE A 124 3.39 -12.26 -3.98
N GLU A 125 4.46 -12.97 -3.67
CA GLU A 125 5.74 -12.76 -4.35
C GLU A 125 5.57 -12.78 -5.88
N ALA A 126 6.08 -11.78 -6.58
CA ALA A 126 5.82 -11.57 -8.00
C ALA A 126 6.18 -12.79 -8.87
N ARG A 127 7.32 -13.44 -8.57
CA ARG A 127 7.76 -14.64 -9.30
C ARG A 127 6.76 -15.79 -9.18
N GLN A 128 6.17 -15.98 -7.99
CA GLN A 128 5.14 -16.99 -7.76
C GLN A 128 3.87 -16.63 -8.53
N LYS A 129 3.43 -15.36 -8.48
CA LYS A 129 2.25 -14.88 -9.20
C LYS A 129 2.37 -15.07 -10.72
N MET A 130 3.53 -14.78 -11.27
CA MET A 130 3.78 -14.99 -12.70
C MET A 130 3.71 -16.47 -13.11
N ARG A 131 4.16 -17.39 -12.25
CA ARG A 131 4.01 -18.84 -12.48
C ARG A 131 2.54 -19.25 -12.46
N GLU A 132 1.76 -18.78 -11.48
CA GLU A 132 0.31 -19.07 -11.40
C GLU A 132 -0.43 -18.57 -12.65
N LEU A 133 -0.16 -17.34 -13.09
CA LEU A 133 -0.76 -16.78 -14.30
C LEU A 133 -0.38 -17.58 -15.56
N SER A 134 0.86 -18.06 -15.65
CA SER A 134 1.29 -18.92 -16.76
C SER A 134 0.56 -20.27 -16.78
N MET A 135 0.37 -20.86 -15.60
CA MET A 135 -0.39 -22.13 -15.48
C MET A 135 -1.86 -21.93 -15.84
N MET A 136 -2.47 -20.82 -15.43
CA MET A 136 -3.87 -20.50 -15.78
C MET A 136 -4.07 -20.41 -17.30
N ARG A 137 -3.08 -19.93 -18.05
CA ARG A 137 -3.17 -19.83 -19.53
C ARG A 137 -3.22 -21.19 -20.23
N ILE A 138 -2.57 -22.21 -19.67
CA ILE A 138 -2.55 -23.57 -20.28
C ILE A 138 -3.64 -24.49 -19.71
N LEU A 139 -4.34 -24.07 -18.66
CA LEU A 139 -5.39 -24.86 -18.00
C LEU A 139 -6.49 -25.33 -18.95
N PRO A 140 -7.03 -24.53 -19.90
CA PRO A 140 -8.03 -24.98 -20.86
C PRO A 140 -7.56 -26.18 -21.69
N ASP A 141 -6.31 -26.16 -22.16
CA ASP A 141 -5.74 -27.23 -22.97
C ASP A 141 -5.59 -28.53 -22.16
N ILE A 142 -5.18 -28.41 -20.88
CA ILE A 142 -5.07 -29.55 -19.96
C ILE A 142 -6.46 -30.18 -19.75
N VAL A 143 -7.47 -29.36 -19.45
CA VAL A 143 -8.85 -29.83 -19.23
C VAL A 143 -9.39 -30.53 -20.46
N GLN A 144 -9.12 -30.00 -21.66
CA GLN A 144 -9.56 -30.63 -22.92
C GLN A 144 -8.88 -32.00 -23.14
N LYS A 145 -7.61 -32.16 -22.79
CA LYS A 145 -6.89 -33.44 -22.89
C LYS A 145 -7.41 -34.48 -21.91
N LEU A 146 -7.84 -34.08 -20.71
CA LEU A 146 -8.37 -34.98 -19.70
C LEU A 146 -9.80 -35.44 -19.95
N ARG A 147 -10.54 -34.76 -20.84
CA ARG A 147 -11.91 -35.13 -21.22
C ARG A 147 -11.99 -36.11 -22.41
N LYS A 148 -10.83 -36.42 -23.01
CA LYS A 148 -10.69 -37.43 -24.05
C LYS A 148 -10.26 -38.76 -23.44
#